data_398dfea603be7cbf8733dc9ece500be1
#
_entry.id   398dfea603be7cbf8733dc9ece500be1
#
_cell.length_a   1.000
_cell.length_b   1.000
_cell.length_c   1.000
_cell.angle_alpha   90.00
_cell.angle_beta   90.00
_cell.angle_gamma   90.00
#
_symmetry.space_group_name_H-M   'P 1'
#
loop_
_entity.id
_entity.type
_entity.pdbx_description
1 polymer ?
#
loop_
_entity_poly.entity_id
_entity_poly.type
_entity_poly.pdbx_seq_one_letter_code
_entity_poly.pdbx_strand_id
1 'polypeptide(L)'
;GVTSRPFPRRNTTTMALISLRQLLDHAAENGYGLPAFNVNNLEQIQAIMQAADACDSPAILQASAGARKYAGEPFLRRMVEAAVEMYPHIPVCLHQDHGASPAVCQQSIRSGFSSVMMDGSLEADMKTPSSYEYNVDVTRRVVEMAHAVGVSVEGELGCLGSLETGTAGKEDGVGAEGVLDHAQLLTDPAQAADFVERTGVDALAIAIGTSHGAYKFSRKPTGDILAIDRIRDIHARLPNTHLVMHGSSSVPQEWLEVIRQYGGQIKETYGVPVEEIREGIRHGVRKINIDTDIRLAMTGAMRRAMAEKPE
;
A
#
# COMPACT_ATOMS: atom_id res chain seq x y z
N GLY A 1 -16.69 -10.36 20.10
CA GLY A 1 -16.29 -10.76 18.78
C GLY A 1 -17.25 -10.15 17.76
N VAL A 2 -16.77 -9.19 16.99
CA VAL A 2 -17.51 -8.65 15.84
C VAL A 2 -17.40 -9.72 14.75
N THR A 3 -18.48 -10.43 14.51
CA THR A 3 -18.58 -11.31 13.34
C THR A 3 -18.72 -10.41 12.10
N SER A 4 -17.62 -10.14 11.42
CA SER A 4 -17.66 -9.49 10.12
C SER A 4 -18.54 -10.33 9.18
N ARG A 5 -19.48 -9.70 8.49
CA ARG A 5 -20.23 -10.39 7.44
C ARG A 5 -19.23 -10.76 6.33
N PRO A 6 -19.25 -12.00 5.84
CA PRO A 6 -18.36 -12.40 4.76
C PRO A 6 -18.65 -11.56 3.50
N PHE A 7 -17.63 -11.30 2.73
CA PHE A 7 -17.79 -10.66 1.43
C PHE A 7 -18.77 -11.49 0.58
N PRO A 8 -19.76 -10.88 -0.11
CA PRO A 8 -20.75 -11.62 -0.85
C PRO A 8 -20.09 -12.49 -1.91
N ARG A 9 -20.21 -13.83 -1.76
CA ARG A 9 -19.70 -14.80 -2.74
C ARG A 9 -20.48 -14.67 -4.04
N ARG A 10 -19.80 -14.38 -5.14
CA ARG A 10 -20.42 -14.37 -6.46
C ARG A 10 -20.68 -15.81 -6.92
N ASN A 11 -21.94 -16.12 -7.17
CA ASN A 11 -22.40 -17.43 -7.71
C ASN A 11 -22.22 -17.53 -9.24
N THR A 12 -21.16 -16.98 -9.84
CA THR A 12 -20.96 -17.04 -11.29
C THR A 12 -19.50 -17.28 -11.65
N THR A 13 -19.31 -18.14 -12.59
CA THR A 13 -18.09 -18.64 -13.23
C THR A 13 -17.20 -17.61 -13.92
N THR A 14 -17.39 -16.33 -13.73
CA THR A 14 -16.53 -15.29 -14.28
C THR A 14 -15.67 -14.71 -13.17
N MET A 15 -14.43 -15.15 -13.14
CA MET A 15 -13.39 -14.63 -12.27
C MET A 15 -12.95 -13.27 -12.77
N ALA A 16 -13.36 -12.22 -12.10
CA ALA A 16 -12.95 -10.86 -12.42
C ALA A 16 -12.25 -10.24 -11.22
N LEU A 17 -11.19 -9.50 -11.49
CA LEU A 17 -10.60 -8.61 -10.51
C LEU A 17 -11.64 -7.60 -10.02
N ILE A 18 -11.60 -7.29 -8.74
CA ILE A 18 -12.51 -6.33 -8.10
C ILE A 18 -11.81 -5.00 -7.95
N SER A 19 -12.54 -3.91 -8.08
CA SER A 19 -11.99 -2.58 -7.86
C SER A 19 -11.60 -2.38 -6.38
N LEU A 20 -10.60 -1.54 -6.14
CA LEU A 20 -10.21 -1.17 -4.78
C LEU A 20 -11.39 -0.54 -4.02
N ARG A 21 -12.17 0.31 -4.68
CA ARG A 21 -13.34 0.95 -4.08
C ARG A 21 -14.31 -0.06 -3.48
N GLN A 22 -14.65 -1.12 -4.22
CA GLN A 22 -15.55 -2.16 -3.74
C GLN A 22 -15.01 -2.90 -2.51
N LEU A 23 -13.71 -3.21 -2.48
CA LEU A 23 -13.07 -3.86 -1.33
C LEU A 23 -13.06 -2.94 -0.11
N LEU A 24 -12.70 -1.68 -0.29
CA LEU A 24 -12.61 -0.73 0.83
C LEU A 24 -13.97 -0.26 1.33
N ASP A 25 -14.98 -0.19 0.49
CA ASP A 25 -16.38 0.04 0.92
C ASP A 25 -16.83 -1.07 1.87
N HIS A 26 -16.60 -2.34 1.50
CA HIS A 26 -16.92 -3.46 2.38
C HIS A 26 -16.11 -3.42 3.69
N ALA A 27 -14.83 -3.07 3.62
CA ALA A 27 -14.00 -2.90 4.81
C ALA A 27 -14.54 -1.82 5.75
N ALA A 28 -14.96 -0.68 5.20
CA ALA A 28 -15.53 0.43 5.95
C ALA A 28 -16.88 0.06 6.61
N GLU A 29 -17.75 -0.60 5.87
CA GLU A 29 -19.06 -1.06 6.36
C GLU A 29 -18.95 -2.09 7.49
N ASN A 30 -17.87 -2.88 7.50
CA ASN A 30 -17.64 -3.93 8.48
C ASN A 30 -16.54 -3.60 9.51
N GLY A 31 -16.00 -2.40 9.49
CA GLY A 31 -15.09 -1.87 10.51
C GLY A 31 -13.70 -2.53 10.54
N TYR A 32 -13.16 -2.96 9.38
CA TYR A 32 -11.81 -3.51 9.29
C TYR A 32 -10.93 -2.75 8.29
N GLY A 33 -9.64 -3.05 8.28
CA GLY A 33 -8.68 -2.60 7.29
C GLY A 33 -8.08 -3.77 6.53
N LEU A 34 -7.66 -3.54 5.29
CA LEU A 34 -7.04 -4.53 4.41
C LEU A 34 -5.56 -4.23 4.21
N PRO A 35 -4.68 -5.21 4.42
CA PRO A 35 -3.31 -5.09 3.96
C PRO A 35 -3.25 -5.10 2.43
N ALA A 36 -2.48 -4.19 1.88
CA ALA A 36 -2.09 -4.18 0.48
C ALA A 36 -0.64 -4.65 0.39
N PHE A 37 -0.46 -5.87 -0.08
CA PHE A 37 0.85 -6.51 -0.13
C PHE A 37 1.54 -6.28 -1.47
N ASN A 38 2.76 -5.76 -1.43
CA ASN A 38 3.59 -5.65 -2.62
C ASN A 38 4.04 -7.03 -3.10
N VAL A 39 3.90 -7.29 -4.39
CA VAL A 39 4.24 -8.56 -5.02
C VAL A 39 5.27 -8.36 -6.13
N ASN A 40 6.25 -9.26 -6.20
CA ASN A 40 7.33 -9.24 -7.20
C ASN A 40 7.46 -10.58 -7.92
N ASN A 41 6.95 -11.67 -7.35
CA ASN A 41 7.18 -13.02 -7.84
C ASN A 41 6.05 -13.97 -7.45
N LEU A 42 6.12 -15.20 -7.98
CA LEU A 42 5.13 -16.25 -7.77
C LEU A 42 4.97 -16.61 -6.28
N GLU A 43 6.08 -16.74 -5.57
CA GLU A 43 6.12 -17.22 -4.19
C GLU A 43 5.39 -16.26 -3.25
N GLN A 44 5.55 -14.96 -3.46
CA GLN A 44 4.84 -13.93 -2.68
C GLN A 44 3.34 -13.97 -2.95
N ILE A 45 2.93 -14.07 -4.22
CA ILE A 45 1.52 -14.15 -4.59
C ILE A 45 0.88 -15.40 -3.98
N GLN A 46 1.52 -16.56 -4.07
CA GLN A 46 1.00 -17.80 -3.48
C GLN A 46 0.87 -17.69 -1.96
N ALA A 47 1.86 -17.14 -1.27
CA ALA A 47 1.82 -16.97 0.18
C ALA A 47 0.69 -16.04 0.63
N ILE A 48 0.49 -14.93 -0.08
CA ILE A 48 -0.60 -13.98 0.22
C ILE A 48 -1.96 -14.63 0.00
N MET A 49 -2.14 -15.34 -1.12
CA MET A 49 -3.41 -16.00 -1.42
C MET A 49 -3.73 -17.14 -0.45
N GLN A 50 -2.75 -17.92 -0.02
CA GLN A 50 -2.92 -18.92 1.03
C GLN A 50 -3.33 -18.29 2.36
N ALA A 51 -2.73 -17.17 2.73
CA ALA A 51 -3.10 -16.45 3.94
C ALA A 51 -4.52 -15.85 3.84
N ALA A 52 -4.88 -15.29 2.69
CA ALA A 52 -6.21 -14.75 2.44
C ALA A 52 -7.28 -15.85 2.52
N ASP A 53 -7.01 -17.03 1.96
CA ASP A 53 -7.90 -18.18 2.03
C ASP A 53 -8.07 -18.69 3.48
N ALA A 54 -6.96 -18.81 4.21
CA ALA A 54 -6.98 -19.23 5.61
C ALA A 54 -7.74 -18.28 6.53
N CYS A 55 -7.79 -16.98 6.19
CA CYS A 55 -8.48 -15.94 6.95
C CYS A 55 -9.89 -15.61 6.42
N ASP A 56 -10.33 -16.25 5.34
CA ASP A 56 -11.55 -15.87 4.59
C ASP A 56 -11.62 -14.36 4.30
N SER A 57 -10.48 -13.80 3.84
CA SER A 57 -10.26 -12.37 3.63
C SER A 57 -10.13 -12.04 2.14
N PRO A 58 -10.64 -10.91 1.67
CA PRO A 58 -10.24 -10.37 0.38
C PRO A 58 -8.75 -10.05 0.35
N ALA A 59 -8.16 -9.91 -0.83
CA ALA A 59 -6.75 -9.60 -1.01
C ALA A 59 -6.54 -8.40 -1.94
N ILE A 60 -5.60 -7.54 -1.57
CA ILE A 60 -5.05 -6.49 -2.43
C ILE A 60 -3.63 -6.90 -2.78
N LEU A 61 -3.39 -7.21 -4.05
CA LEU A 61 -2.08 -7.46 -4.61
C LEU A 61 -1.63 -6.19 -5.31
N GLN A 62 -0.51 -5.61 -4.88
CA GLN A 62 -0.05 -4.36 -5.50
C GLN A 62 1.36 -4.49 -6.06
N ALA A 63 1.63 -3.76 -7.13
CA ALA A 63 2.90 -3.77 -7.84
C ALA A 63 3.46 -2.36 -8.00
N SER A 64 4.63 -2.12 -7.40
CA SER A 64 5.43 -0.91 -7.60
C SER A 64 6.02 -0.85 -9.00
N ALA A 65 6.58 0.31 -9.37
CA ALA A 65 7.34 0.46 -10.61
C ALA A 65 8.51 -0.53 -10.68
N GLY A 66 9.20 -0.74 -9.55
CA GLY A 66 10.29 -1.73 -9.44
C GLY A 66 9.80 -3.15 -9.67
N ALA A 67 8.69 -3.53 -9.09
CA ALA A 67 8.08 -4.85 -9.28
C ALA A 67 7.66 -5.08 -10.73
N ARG A 68 7.02 -4.11 -11.37
CA ARG A 68 6.61 -4.19 -12.77
C ARG A 68 7.81 -4.29 -13.73
N LYS A 69 8.89 -3.57 -13.43
CA LYS A 69 10.15 -3.66 -14.20
C LYS A 69 10.85 -5.00 -14.00
N TYR A 70 10.89 -5.52 -12.76
CA TYR A 70 11.52 -6.77 -12.40
C TYR A 70 10.80 -7.98 -13.02
N ALA A 71 9.52 -8.13 -12.76
CA ALA A 71 8.73 -9.28 -13.21
C ALA A 71 8.35 -9.16 -14.70
N GLY A 72 8.13 -7.94 -15.18
CA GLY A 72 7.46 -7.67 -16.45
C GLY A 72 5.94 -7.76 -16.33
N GLU A 73 5.24 -6.76 -16.83
CA GLU A 73 3.77 -6.67 -16.72
C GLU A 73 3.03 -7.91 -17.21
N PRO A 74 3.38 -8.56 -18.35
CA PRO A 74 2.70 -9.76 -18.80
C PRO A 74 2.81 -10.92 -17.82
N PHE A 75 3.98 -11.16 -17.22
CA PHE A 75 4.17 -12.19 -16.20
C PHE A 75 3.35 -11.89 -14.96
N LEU A 76 3.45 -10.66 -14.45
CA LEU A 76 2.73 -10.24 -13.26
C LEU A 76 1.22 -10.42 -13.43
N ARG A 77 0.67 -9.95 -14.54
CA ARG A 77 -0.74 -10.12 -14.89
C ARG A 77 -1.15 -11.60 -14.89
N ARG A 78 -0.38 -12.46 -15.57
CA ARG A 78 -0.71 -13.90 -15.66
C ARG A 78 -0.61 -14.62 -14.34
N MET A 79 0.34 -14.26 -13.48
CA MET A 79 0.43 -14.80 -12.12
C MET A 79 -0.80 -14.41 -11.27
N VAL A 80 -1.26 -13.17 -11.39
CA VAL A 80 -2.47 -12.71 -10.68
C VAL A 80 -3.75 -13.34 -11.26
N GLU A 81 -3.86 -13.46 -12.57
CA GLU A 81 -4.96 -14.20 -13.21
C GLU A 81 -5.01 -15.65 -12.72
N ALA A 82 -3.86 -16.34 -12.65
CA ALA A 82 -3.78 -17.70 -12.09
C ALA A 82 -4.19 -17.75 -10.61
N ALA A 83 -3.78 -16.77 -9.82
CA ALA A 83 -4.20 -16.69 -8.42
C ALA A 83 -5.72 -16.56 -8.27
N VAL A 84 -6.36 -15.71 -9.08
CA VAL A 84 -7.81 -15.54 -9.12
C VAL A 84 -8.51 -16.84 -9.55
N GLU A 85 -7.91 -17.59 -10.49
CA GLU A 85 -8.40 -18.89 -10.92
C GLU A 85 -8.33 -19.96 -9.83
N MET A 86 -7.22 -20.01 -9.10
CA MET A 86 -7.00 -20.98 -8.02
C MET A 86 -7.85 -20.69 -6.78
N TYR A 87 -8.17 -19.42 -6.52
CA TYR A 87 -8.94 -18.97 -5.36
C TYR A 87 -10.20 -18.18 -5.76
N PRO A 88 -11.15 -18.81 -6.48
CA PRO A 88 -12.30 -18.10 -7.06
C PRO A 88 -13.26 -17.50 -6.02
N HIS A 89 -13.15 -17.93 -4.77
CA HIS A 89 -13.95 -17.44 -3.65
C HIS A 89 -13.32 -16.23 -2.94
N ILE A 90 -12.05 -15.92 -3.23
CA ILE A 90 -11.35 -14.77 -2.65
C ILE A 90 -11.45 -13.56 -3.60
N PRO A 91 -12.11 -12.47 -3.19
CA PRO A 91 -12.10 -11.22 -3.96
C PRO A 91 -10.70 -10.63 -4.03
N VAL A 92 -10.21 -10.34 -5.22
CA VAL A 92 -8.84 -9.83 -5.45
C VAL A 92 -8.88 -8.51 -6.19
N CYS A 93 -8.16 -7.52 -5.70
CA CYS A 93 -7.83 -6.28 -6.40
C CYS A 93 -6.36 -6.33 -6.83
N LEU A 94 -6.10 -6.02 -8.10
CA LEU A 94 -4.74 -5.77 -8.59
C LEU A 94 -4.53 -4.25 -8.68
N HIS A 95 -3.65 -3.75 -7.82
CA HIS A 95 -3.39 -2.33 -7.65
C HIS A 95 -2.00 -1.92 -8.15
N GLN A 96 -1.94 -0.88 -8.98
CA GLN A 96 -0.68 -0.25 -9.36
C GLN A 96 -0.30 0.79 -8.33
N ASP A 97 0.83 0.55 -7.67
CA ASP A 97 1.38 1.39 -6.63
C ASP A 97 2.29 2.48 -7.23
N HIS A 98 2.24 3.70 -6.72
CA HIS A 98 3.03 4.87 -7.12
C HIS A 98 3.21 5.07 -8.63
N GLY A 99 2.15 5.48 -9.31
CA GLY A 99 2.22 5.91 -10.71
C GLY A 99 2.88 7.27 -10.85
N ALA A 100 3.96 7.35 -11.62
CA ALA A 100 4.75 8.57 -11.82
C ALA A 100 4.06 9.61 -12.72
N SER A 101 3.09 9.19 -13.52
CA SER A 101 2.41 10.06 -14.47
C SER A 101 1.07 9.47 -14.91
N PRO A 102 0.17 10.27 -15.49
CA PRO A 102 -1.06 9.75 -16.10
C PRO A 102 -0.81 8.66 -17.16
N ALA A 103 0.27 8.76 -17.92
CA ALA A 103 0.64 7.75 -18.92
C ALA A 103 0.97 6.38 -18.27
N VAL A 104 1.67 6.37 -17.15
CA VAL A 104 1.96 5.14 -16.38
C VAL A 104 0.66 4.52 -15.86
N CYS A 105 -0.24 5.32 -15.29
CA CYS A 105 -1.54 4.83 -14.83
C CYS A 105 -2.39 4.28 -15.99
N GLN A 106 -2.40 4.94 -17.13
CA GLN A 106 -3.09 4.46 -18.33
C GLN A 106 -2.53 3.12 -18.81
N GLN A 107 -1.21 2.96 -18.81
CA GLN A 107 -0.57 1.69 -19.16
C GLN A 107 -1.00 0.57 -18.21
N SER A 108 -1.05 0.82 -16.92
CA SER A 108 -1.51 -0.16 -15.92
C SER A 108 -2.99 -0.53 -16.13
N ILE A 109 -3.85 0.43 -16.43
CA ILE A 109 -5.26 0.17 -16.76
C ILE A 109 -5.36 -0.75 -18.00
N ARG A 110 -4.58 -0.48 -19.04
CA ARG A 110 -4.53 -1.33 -20.25
C ARG A 110 -3.98 -2.73 -19.94
N SER A 111 -3.10 -2.85 -18.99
CA SER A 111 -2.52 -4.14 -18.54
C SER A 111 -3.47 -4.92 -17.61
N GLY A 112 -4.67 -4.41 -17.33
CA GLY A 112 -5.72 -5.10 -16.59
C GLY A 112 -5.72 -4.87 -15.07
N PHE A 113 -5.02 -3.83 -14.60
CA PHE A 113 -5.12 -3.42 -13.19
C PHE A 113 -6.53 -2.88 -12.89
N SER A 114 -7.11 -3.33 -11.78
CA SER A 114 -8.44 -2.90 -11.33
C SER A 114 -8.41 -1.65 -10.44
N SER A 115 -7.22 -1.19 -10.09
CA SER A 115 -6.95 0.03 -9.33
C SER A 115 -5.58 0.59 -9.67
N VAL A 116 -5.46 1.91 -9.68
CA VAL A 116 -4.20 2.61 -9.92
C VAL A 116 -4.01 3.73 -8.91
N MET A 117 -2.77 4.00 -8.53
CA MET A 117 -2.40 5.16 -7.75
C MET A 117 -1.67 6.18 -8.62
N MET A 118 -2.16 7.42 -8.64
CA MET A 118 -1.42 8.55 -9.17
C MET A 118 -0.69 9.26 -8.04
N ASP A 119 0.62 9.13 -8.01
CA ASP A 119 1.44 9.85 -7.05
C ASP A 119 1.84 11.22 -7.60
N GLY A 120 0.93 12.16 -7.51
CA GLY A 120 1.16 13.55 -7.91
C GLY A 120 1.82 14.41 -6.82
N SER A 121 2.16 13.85 -5.67
CA SER A 121 2.93 14.54 -4.62
C SER A 121 4.37 14.82 -5.04
N LEU A 122 4.84 14.08 -6.04
CA LEU A 122 6.13 14.25 -6.69
C LEU A 122 5.95 14.63 -8.16
N GLU A 123 6.93 15.35 -8.71
CA GLU A 123 7.04 15.55 -10.16
C GLU A 123 7.26 14.21 -10.89
N ALA A 124 7.15 14.20 -12.21
CA ALA A 124 7.32 12.99 -13.01
C ALA A 124 8.70 12.30 -12.87
N ASP A 125 9.69 12.97 -12.31
CA ASP A 125 11.00 12.40 -11.96
C ASP A 125 10.95 11.51 -10.71
N MET A 126 9.83 11.50 -9.99
CA MET A 126 9.57 10.79 -8.74
C MET A 126 10.57 11.11 -7.61
N LYS A 127 11.09 12.32 -7.61
CA LYS A 127 12.06 12.81 -6.62
C LYS A 127 11.73 14.20 -6.11
N THR A 128 11.36 15.10 -7.01
CA THR A 128 11.09 16.50 -6.69
C THR A 128 9.67 16.66 -6.17
N PRO A 129 9.46 17.20 -4.95
CA PRO A 129 8.12 17.54 -4.47
C PRO A 129 7.42 18.46 -5.45
N SER A 130 6.18 18.12 -5.82
CA SER A 130 5.38 18.89 -6.78
C SER A 130 4.62 20.02 -6.12
N SER A 131 4.03 20.89 -6.94
CA SER A 131 3.02 21.84 -6.46
C SER A 131 1.68 21.14 -6.22
N TYR A 132 0.86 21.69 -5.33
CA TYR A 132 -0.48 21.23 -5.07
C TYR A 132 -1.36 21.21 -6.34
N GLU A 133 -1.30 22.25 -7.14
CA GLU A 133 -2.06 22.34 -8.41
C GLU A 133 -1.63 21.30 -9.44
N TYR A 134 -0.35 20.98 -9.52
CA TYR A 134 0.13 19.88 -10.34
C TYR A 134 -0.48 18.54 -9.88
N ASN A 135 -0.44 18.27 -8.57
CA ASN A 135 -1.02 17.05 -8.02
C ASN A 135 -2.51 16.93 -8.32
N VAL A 136 -3.28 18.00 -8.12
CA VAL A 136 -4.71 18.03 -8.46
C VAL A 136 -4.92 17.75 -9.95
N ASP A 137 -4.17 18.40 -10.84
CA ASP A 137 -4.36 18.26 -12.28
C ASP A 137 -4.07 16.84 -12.79
N VAL A 138 -2.92 16.27 -12.44
CA VAL A 138 -2.54 14.93 -12.91
C VAL A 138 -3.43 13.85 -12.29
N THR A 139 -3.82 14.00 -11.03
CA THR A 139 -4.70 13.04 -10.34
C THR A 139 -6.11 13.07 -10.92
N ARG A 140 -6.67 14.25 -11.18
CA ARG A 140 -7.97 14.39 -11.83
C ARG A 140 -8.01 13.74 -13.22
N ARG A 141 -6.98 13.92 -14.02
CA ARG A 141 -6.87 13.27 -15.36
C ARG A 141 -6.89 11.74 -15.24
N VAL A 142 -6.21 11.20 -14.24
CA VAL A 142 -6.22 9.74 -13.98
C VAL A 142 -7.60 9.28 -13.53
N VAL A 143 -8.28 10.02 -12.65
CA VAL A 143 -9.64 9.71 -12.22
C VAL A 143 -10.61 9.67 -13.40
N GLU A 144 -10.57 10.67 -14.28
CA GLU A 144 -11.43 10.74 -15.47
C GLU A 144 -11.28 9.49 -16.35
N MET A 145 -10.04 9.10 -16.68
CA MET A 145 -9.81 7.92 -17.52
C MET A 145 -10.09 6.59 -16.83
N ALA A 146 -9.76 6.46 -15.57
CA ALA A 146 -9.92 5.22 -14.79
C ALA A 146 -11.39 4.93 -14.49
N HIS A 147 -12.13 5.93 -14.00
CA HIS A 147 -13.56 5.78 -13.71
C HIS A 147 -14.39 5.46 -14.95
N ALA A 148 -13.99 5.96 -16.12
CA ALA A 148 -14.67 5.64 -17.40
C ALA A 148 -14.68 4.13 -17.72
N VAL A 149 -13.75 3.36 -17.15
CA VAL A 149 -13.62 1.90 -17.35
C VAL A 149 -13.77 1.10 -16.05
N GLY A 150 -14.29 1.72 -14.99
CA GLY A 150 -14.56 1.04 -13.71
C GLY A 150 -13.32 0.72 -12.87
N VAL A 151 -12.21 1.41 -13.10
CA VAL A 151 -10.96 1.29 -12.33
C VAL A 151 -10.93 2.34 -11.23
N SER A 152 -10.57 1.93 -10.02
CA SER A 152 -10.43 2.85 -8.87
C SER A 152 -9.12 3.63 -8.92
N VAL A 153 -9.12 4.80 -8.29
CA VAL A 153 -7.94 5.66 -8.18
C VAL A 153 -7.63 6.00 -6.72
N GLU A 154 -6.38 5.78 -6.36
CA GLU A 154 -5.76 6.31 -5.15
C GLU A 154 -4.94 7.54 -5.50
N GLY A 155 -5.09 8.60 -4.73
CA GLY A 155 -4.23 9.78 -4.79
C GLY A 155 -3.32 9.85 -3.58
N GLU A 156 -2.34 10.76 -3.61
CA GLU A 156 -1.45 11.02 -2.48
C GLU A 156 -1.38 12.53 -2.17
N LEU A 157 -1.39 12.86 -0.91
CA LEU A 157 -1.23 14.22 -0.44
C LEU A 157 -0.28 14.27 0.75
N GLY A 158 0.75 15.12 0.66
CA GLY A 158 1.90 15.14 1.53
C GLY A 158 3.01 14.21 1.02
N CYS A 159 4.22 14.38 1.54
CA CYS A 159 5.36 13.52 1.19
C CYS A 159 5.62 12.53 2.31
N LEU A 160 5.77 11.25 1.96
CA LEU A 160 6.13 10.22 2.92
C LEU A 160 7.54 10.44 3.46
N GLY A 161 7.69 10.34 4.76
CA GLY A 161 8.97 10.48 5.43
C GLY A 161 8.86 10.31 6.93
N SER A 162 10.01 10.18 7.58
CA SER A 162 10.10 9.98 9.02
C SER A 162 9.98 11.29 9.78
N LEU A 163 9.04 11.37 10.70
CA LEU A 163 8.95 12.50 11.65
C LEU A 163 10.14 12.52 12.64
N GLU A 164 10.78 11.38 12.86
CA GLU A 164 11.96 11.27 13.74
C GLU A 164 13.18 11.98 13.15
N THR A 165 13.43 11.81 11.84
CA THR A 165 14.64 12.32 11.17
C THR A 165 14.36 13.44 10.17
N GLY A 166 13.11 13.68 9.80
CA GLY A 166 12.74 14.57 8.71
C GLY A 166 13.12 14.05 7.32
N THR A 167 13.65 12.82 7.24
CA THR A 167 14.13 12.24 5.98
C THR A 167 12.97 11.67 5.19
N ALA A 168 12.91 12.02 3.90
CA ALA A 168 11.92 11.47 2.97
C ALA A 168 12.08 9.95 2.79
N GLY A 169 10.96 9.25 2.63
CA GLY A 169 10.92 7.82 2.37
C GLY A 169 11.13 7.50 0.88
N LYS A 170 11.85 6.42 0.59
CA LYS A 170 12.04 5.92 -0.78
C LYS A 170 11.56 4.47 -0.89
N GLU A 171 10.88 4.16 -1.98
CA GLU A 171 10.51 2.81 -2.37
C GLU A 171 11.18 2.47 -3.71
N ASP A 172 11.85 1.32 -3.79
CA ASP A 172 12.63 0.90 -4.98
C ASP A 172 13.60 1.99 -5.50
N GLY A 173 14.13 2.83 -4.60
CA GLY A 173 15.00 3.96 -4.95
C GLY A 173 14.26 5.20 -5.45
N VAL A 174 12.94 5.20 -5.43
CA VAL A 174 12.06 6.29 -5.85
C VAL A 174 11.43 6.96 -4.63
N GLY A 175 11.40 8.28 -4.60
CA GLY A 175 10.84 9.08 -3.51
C GLY A 175 11.53 10.45 -3.41
N ALA A 176 10.98 11.35 -2.61
CA ALA A 176 11.55 12.68 -2.38
C ALA A 176 12.99 12.58 -1.85
N GLU A 177 13.82 13.53 -2.21
CA GLU A 177 15.21 13.58 -1.76
C GLU A 177 15.41 14.65 -0.70
N GLY A 178 16.25 14.34 0.29
CA GLY A 178 16.66 15.28 1.32
C GLY A 178 15.82 15.26 2.59
N VAL A 179 15.92 16.35 3.35
CA VAL A 179 15.15 16.57 4.58
C VAL A 179 13.99 17.50 4.26
N LEU A 180 12.80 17.07 4.63
CA LEU A 180 11.55 17.80 4.43
C LEU A 180 11.14 18.48 5.74
N ASP A 181 10.41 19.59 5.63
CA ASP A 181 9.84 20.22 6.82
C ASP A 181 8.64 19.41 7.37
N HIS A 182 8.27 19.69 8.60
CA HIS A 182 7.20 18.97 9.28
C HIS A 182 5.83 19.10 8.57
N ALA A 183 5.58 20.25 7.94
CA ALA A 183 4.34 20.49 7.18
C ALA A 183 4.29 19.65 5.90
N GLN A 184 5.42 19.37 5.26
CA GLN A 184 5.51 18.50 4.10
C GLN A 184 5.31 17.00 4.47
N LEU A 185 5.66 16.62 5.71
CA LEU A 185 5.59 15.24 6.22
C LEU A 185 4.23 14.87 6.82
N LEU A 186 3.31 15.83 6.96
CA LEU A 186 1.95 15.59 7.45
C LEU A 186 0.93 16.18 6.50
N THR A 187 -0.07 15.38 6.15
CA THR A 187 -1.19 15.83 5.31
C THR A 187 -2.07 16.82 6.07
N ASP A 188 -2.33 17.99 5.47
CA ASP A 188 -3.26 18.98 6.01
C ASP A 188 -4.73 18.55 5.79
N PRO A 189 -5.58 18.52 6.83
CA PRO A 189 -6.96 18.04 6.70
C PRO A 189 -7.86 18.88 5.79
N ALA A 190 -7.67 20.20 5.76
CA ALA A 190 -8.46 21.09 4.90
C ALA A 190 -8.06 20.91 3.43
N GLN A 191 -6.75 20.80 3.19
CA GLN A 191 -6.22 20.53 1.87
C GLN A 191 -6.63 19.13 1.37
N ALA A 192 -6.70 18.13 2.26
CA ALA A 192 -7.20 16.81 1.91
C ALA A 192 -8.66 16.84 1.44
N ALA A 193 -9.52 17.60 2.11
CA ALA A 193 -10.91 17.75 1.71
C ALA A 193 -11.04 18.42 0.33
N ASP A 194 -10.32 19.52 0.10
CA ASP A 194 -10.28 20.22 -1.20
C ASP A 194 -9.74 19.30 -2.32
N PHE A 195 -8.68 18.55 -2.03
CA PHE A 195 -8.10 17.60 -2.98
C PHE A 195 -9.09 16.54 -3.44
N VAL A 196 -9.80 15.91 -2.52
CA VAL A 196 -10.80 14.88 -2.85
C VAL A 196 -11.97 15.48 -3.63
N GLU A 197 -12.44 16.65 -3.26
CA GLU A 197 -13.52 17.35 -3.99
C GLU A 197 -13.10 17.66 -5.43
N ARG A 198 -11.88 18.13 -5.64
CA ARG A 198 -11.36 18.54 -6.95
C ARG A 198 -10.93 17.39 -7.85
N THR A 199 -10.55 16.26 -7.28
CA THR A 199 -10.01 15.11 -8.04
C THR A 199 -11.00 13.96 -8.18
N GLY A 200 -11.83 13.70 -7.16
CA GLY A 200 -12.76 12.58 -7.14
C GLY A 200 -12.11 11.22 -6.87
N VAL A 201 -10.96 11.17 -6.21
CA VAL A 201 -10.28 9.90 -5.87
C VAL A 201 -11.14 9.02 -4.97
N ASP A 202 -10.99 7.70 -5.11
CA ASP A 202 -11.67 6.68 -4.30
C ASP A 202 -10.99 6.48 -2.95
N ALA A 203 -9.69 6.64 -2.92
CA ALA A 203 -8.85 6.50 -1.74
C ALA A 203 -7.75 7.57 -1.73
N LEU A 204 -7.33 7.97 -0.54
CA LEU A 204 -6.31 8.97 -0.35
C LEU A 204 -5.20 8.45 0.56
N ALA A 205 -4.00 8.34 0.01
CA ALA A 205 -2.79 8.11 0.79
C ALA A 205 -2.40 9.39 1.53
N ILE A 206 -2.23 9.27 2.84
CA ILE A 206 -1.95 10.37 3.74
C ILE A 206 -0.58 10.21 4.39
N ALA A 207 0.16 11.31 4.50
CA ALA A 207 1.41 11.36 5.24
C ALA A 207 1.12 11.57 6.73
N ILE A 208 1.49 10.59 7.55
CA ILE A 208 1.17 10.51 8.99
C ILE A 208 2.36 10.06 9.84
N GLY A 209 3.58 10.21 9.34
CA GLY A 209 4.81 9.90 10.06
C GLY A 209 5.45 8.57 9.72
N THR A 210 4.98 7.86 8.69
CA THR A 210 5.57 6.60 8.21
C THR A 210 6.45 6.81 6.98
N SER A 211 7.41 5.91 6.77
CA SER A 211 8.31 5.93 5.61
C SER A 211 8.48 4.53 5.01
N HIS A 212 8.83 4.48 3.73
CA HIS A 212 9.13 3.22 3.03
C HIS A 212 10.47 2.61 3.47
N GLY A 213 10.65 1.32 3.19
CA GLY A 213 11.89 0.59 3.43
C GLY A 213 11.97 -0.11 4.79
N ALA A 214 13.06 -0.88 4.98
CA ALA A 214 13.26 -1.67 6.19
C ALA A 214 13.75 -0.86 7.39
N TYR A 215 14.44 0.25 7.14
CA TYR A 215 15.01 1.12 8.18
C TYR A 215 14.07 2.28 8.47
N LYS A 216 13.02 2.02 9.31
CA LYS A 216 11.98 2.99 9.61
C LYS A 216 12.27 3.81 10.87
N PHE A 217 12.47 3.14 12.00
CA PHE A 217 12.69 3.76 13.29
C PHE A 217 13.94 3.21 13.94
N SER A 218 14.76 4.09 14.51
CA SER A 218 16.03 3.75 15.18
C SER A 218 15.82 3.25 16.60
N ARG A 219 14.69 3.56 17.22
CA ARG A 219 14.30 3.15 18.58
C ARG A 219 13.01 2.33 18.56
N LYS A 220 12.84 1.48 19.56
CA LYS A 220 11.59 0.74 19.72
C LYS A 220 10.43 1.72 19.94
N PRO A 221 9.37 1.64 19.15
CA PRO A 221 8.19 2.49 19.30
C PRO A 221 7.52 2.33 20.66
N THR A 222 7.00 3.42 21.19
CA THR A 222 6.30 3.48 22.47
C THR A 222 4.81 3.81 22.34
N GLY A 223 4.24 3.70 21.13
CA GLY A 223 2.84 3.98 20.83
C GLY A 223 2.59 5.41 20.32
N ASP A 224 3.65 6.08 19.87
CA ASP A 224 3.67 7.47 19.44
C ASP A 224 4.13 7.68 17.97
N ILE A 225 4.07 6.63 17.17
CA ILE A 225 4.60 6.66 15.80
C ILE A 225 3.63 7.34 14.84
N LEU A 226 2.36 6.95 14.88
CA LEU A 226 1.36 7.50 13.97
C LEU A 226 0.77 8.80 14.51
N ALA A 227 0.57 9.76 13.63
CA ALA A 227 -0.18 10.97 13.91
C ALA A 227 -1.70 10.69 13.94
N ILE A 228 -2.17 9.96 14.95
CA ILE A 228 -3.55 9.48 15.08
C ILE A 228 -4.56 10.64 15.06
N ASP A 229 -4.26 11.75 15.74
CA ASP A 229 -5.15 12.92 15.73
C ASP A 229 -5.29 13.50 14.32
N ARG A 230 -4.23 13.47 13.51
CA ARG A 230 -4.27 13.88 12.11
C ARG A 230 -5.17 12.96 11.27
N ILE A 231 -5.09 11.65 11.47
CA ILE A 231 -5.98 10.66 10.82
C ILE A 231 -7.44 10.97 11.17
N ARG A 232 -7.71 11.21 12.45
CA ARG A 232 -9.04 11.54 12.94
C ARG A 232 -9.60 12.81 12.33
N ASP A 233 -8.78 13.86 12.25
CA ASP A 233 -9.18 15.15 11.68
C ASP A 233 -9.46 15.06 10.18
N ILE A 234 -8.64 14.30 9.44
CA ILE A 234 -8.85 14.05 8.01
C ILE A 234 -10.13 13.25 7.80
N HIS A 235 -10.32 12.17 8.55
CA HIS A 235 -11.52 11.33 8.42
C HIS A 235 -12.81 12.07 8.76
N ALA A 236 -12.78 12.94 9.76
CA ALA A 236 -13.94 13.78 10.11
C ALA A 236 -14.39 14.70 8.95
N ARG A 237 -13.44 15.15 8.12
CA ARG A 237 -13.72 15.96 6.93
C ARG A 237 -14.08 15.12 5.71
N LEU A 238 -13.61 13.88 5.65
CA LEU A 238 -13.72 12.95 4.52
C LEU A 238 -14.31 11.61 4.96
N PRO A 239 -15.54 11.56 5.48
CA PRO A 239 -16.11 10.32 6.02
C PRO A 239 -16.38 9.26 4.96
N ASN A 240 -16.45 9.64 3.67
CA ASN A 240 -16.73 8.75 2.54
C ASN A 240 -15.52 8.45 1.66
N THR A 241 -14.33 8.96 2.03
CA THR A 241 -13.08 8.67 1.33
C THR A 241 -12.26 7.70 2.17
N HIS A 242 -11.77 6.64 1.55
CA HIS A 242 -10.94 5.65 2.23
C HIS A 242 -9.52 6.17 2.41
N LEU A 243 -9.00 6.14 3.63
CA LEU A 243 -7.65 6.55 3.93
C LEU A 243 -6.67 5.38 3.78
N VAL A 244 -5.48 5.68 3.26
CA VAL A 244 -4.42 4.70 3.02
C VAL A 244 -3.17 5.10 3.79
N MET A 245 -2.55 4.10 4.43
CA MET A 245 -1.26 4.21 5.11
C MET A 245 -0.18 3.56 4.27
N HIS A 246 0.81 4.32 3.85
CA HIS A 246 2.04 3.83 3.25
C HIS A 246 3.12 3.56 4.31
N GLY A 247 4.16 2.80 3.95
CA GLY A 247 5.31 2.55 4.81
C GLY A 247 4.95 1.90 6.15
N SER A 248 3.95 1.04 6.18
CA SER A 248 3.29 0.56 7.40
C SER A 248 3.68 -0.87 7.81
N SER A 249 4.73 -1.43 7.21
CA SER A 249 5.26 -2.73 7.64
C SER A 249 5.65 -2.71 9.11
N SER A 250 5.34 -3.80 9.82
CA SER A 250 5.60 -3.92 11.26
C SER A 250 7.05 -4.29 11.60
N VAL A 251 7.80 -4.76 10.62
CA VAL A 251 9.19 -5.22 10.77
C VAL A 251 9.32 -6.25 11.90
N PRO A 252 8.80 -7.48 11.70
CA PRO A 252 8.82 -8.51 12.74
C PRO A 252 10.24 -8.83 13.18
N GLN A 253 10.55 -8.63 14.45
CA GLN A 253 11.91 -8.76 15.01
C GLN A 253 12.46 -10.18 14.86
N GLU A 254 11.59 -11.19 14.92
CA GLU A 254 11.96 -12.58 14.70
C GLU A 254 12.65 -12.84 13.36
N TRP A 255 12.21 -12.17 12.28
CA TRP A 255 12.84 -12.31 10.97
C TRP A 255 14.19 -11.61 10.89
N LEU A 256 14.38 -10.50 11.59
CA LEU A 256 15.69 -9.86 11.72
C LEU A 256 16.68 -10.78 12.43
N GLU A 257 16.24 -11.46 13.49
CA GLU A 257 17.05 -12.43 14.24
C GLU A 257 17.42 -13.64 13.35
N VAL A 258 16.46 -14.22 12.63
CA VAL A 258 16.72 -15.31 11.68
C VAL A 258 17.72 -14.89 10.60
N ILE A 259 17.54 -13.71 10.00
CA ILE A 259 18.46 -13.20 8.97
C ILE A 259 19.89 -13.09 9.53
N ARG A 260 20.07 -12.55 10.73
CA ARG A 260 21.40 -12.43 11.40
C ARG A 260 22.00 -13.78 11.73
N GLN A 261 21.19 -14.69 12.29
CA GLN A 261 21.62 -16.05 12.67
C GLN A 261 22.19 -16.80 11.47
N TYR A 262 21.62 -16.60 10.28
CA TYR A 262 22.06 -17.25 9.05
C TYR A 262 22.90 -16.33 8.15
N GLY A 263 23.75 -15.46 8.76
CA GLY A 263 24.82 -14.72 8.12
C GLY A 263 24.38 -13.44 7.40
N GLY A 264 23.16 -12.98 7.56
CA GLY A 264 22.73 -11.69 7.07
C GLY A 264 23.20 -10.52 7.93
N GLN A 265 23.51 -9.40 7.30
CA GLN A 265 23.92 -8.17 7.97
C GLN A 265 22.81 -7.13 7.88
N ILE A 266 21.82 -7.26 8.75
CA ILE A 266 20.74 -6.28 8.86
C ILE A 266 20.87 -5.51 10.18
N LYS A 267 20.82 -4.18 10.12
CA LYS A 267 20.87 -3.32 11.29
C LYS A 267 19.60 -3.44 12.10
N GLU A 268 19.68 -3.06 13.36
CA GLU A 268 18.51 -2.91 14.22
C GLU A 268 17.58 -1.84 13.63
N THR A 269 16.31 -2.18 13.51
CA THR A 269 15.26 -1.30 13.02
C THR A 269 13.91 -1.77 13.53
N TYR A 270 12.95 -0.86 13.61
CA TYR A 270 11.59 -1.11 14.09
C TYR A 270 10.59 -0.58 13.07
N GLY A 271 9.47 -1.27 12.95
CA GLY A 271 8.36 -0.87 12.09
C GLY A 271 7.21 -0.23 12.86
N VAL A 272 6.08 -0.12 12.20
CA VAL A 272 4.85 0.41 12.79
C VAL A 272 4.19 -0.68 13.65
N PRO A 273 3.93 -0.45 14.94
CA PRO A 273 3.25 -1.43 15.77
C PRO A 273 1.85 -1.75 15.25
N VAL A 274 1.47 -3.04 15.29
CA VAL A 274 0.15 -3.49 14.82
C VAL A 274 -0.99 -2.82 15.59
N GLU A 275 -0.79 -2.52 16.87
CA GLU A 275 -1.77 -1.81 17.70
C GLU A 275 -2.03 -0.39 17.20
N GLU A 276 -1.00 0.33 16.74
CA GLU A 276 -1.15 1.66 16.14
C GLU A 276 -1.86 1.57 14.78
N ILE A 277 -1.56 0.55 13.96
CA ILE A 277 -2.30 0.28 12.73
C ILE A 277 -3.78 0.05 13.01
N ARG A 278 -4.10 -0.76 14.02
CA ARG A 278 -5.49 -1.00 14.47
C ARG A 278 -6.18 0.28 14.92
N GLU A 279 -5.46 1.15 15.61
CA GLU A 279 -5.99 2.45 16.02
C GLU A 279 -6.27 3.33 14.79
N GLY A 280 -5.38 3.38 13.81
CA GLY A 280 -5.62 4.05 12.53
C GLY A 280 -6.87 3.53 11.81
N ILE A 281 -7.09 2.20 11.83
CA ILE A 281 -8.29 1.57 11.24
C ILE A 281 -9.57 2.03 11.94
N ARG A 282 -9.57 2.18 13.26
CA ARG A 282 -10.73 2.72 14.00
C ARG A 282 -11.08 4.15 13.59
N HIS A 283 -10.13 4.88 13.03
CA HIS A 283 -10.28 6.28 12.63
C HIS A 283 -10.34 6.49 11.11
N GLY A 284 -10.61 5.45 10.32
CA GLY A 284 -10.93 5.59 8.90
C GLY A 284 -9.88 5.08 7.92
N VAL A 285 -8.73 4.60 8.39
CA VAL A 285 -7.77 3.89 7.53
C VAL A 285 -8.36 2.56 7.10
N ARG A 286 -8.32 2.28 5.78
CA ARG A 286 -8.88 1.04 5.20
C ARG A 286 -7.86 0.23 4.42
N LYS A 287 -6.82 0.84 3.88
CA LYS A 287 -5.74 0.17 3.14
C LYS A 287 -4.41 0.42 3.84
N ILE A 288 -3.67 -0.64 4.10
CA ILE A 288 -2.39 -0.60 4.80
C ILE A 288 -1.33 -1.24 3.91
N ASN A 289 -0.38 -0.45 3.42
CA ASN A 289 0.67 -0.93 2.52
C ASN A 289 1.76 -1.66 3.29
N ILE A 290 2.03 -2.90 2.88
CA ILE A 290 3.02 -3.80 3.49
C ILE A 290 3.90 -4.41 2.39
N ASP A 291 5.19 -4.11 2.44
CA ASP A 291 6.20 -4.70 1.56
C ASP A 291 7.32 -5.37 2.37
N THR A 292 7.96 -4.61 3.24
CA THR A 292 9.15 -5.04 3.99
C THR A 292 8.94 -6.34 4.74
N ASP A 293 7.80 -6.56 5.38
CA ASP A 293 7.54 -7.75 6.19
C ASP A 293 7.63 -9.04 5.38
N ILE A 294 7.09 -9.04 4.16
CA ILE A 294 7.17 -10.19 3.26
C ILE A 294 8.61 -10.40 2.75
N ARG A 295 9.32 -9.33 2.42
CA ARG A 295 10.73 -9.41 1.99
C ARG A 295 11.62 -9.97 3.10
N LEU A 296 11.41 -9.56 4.35
CA LEU A 296 12.14 -10.08 5.51
C LEU A 296 11.86 -11.57 5.74
N ALA A 297 10.60 -11.97 5.72
CA ALA A 297 10.19 -13.36 5.88
C ALA A 297 10.79 -14.25 4.81
N MET A 298 10.72 -13.83 3.54
CA MET A 298 11.28 -14.56 2.42
C MET A 298 12.81 -14.67 2.52
N THR A 299 13.50 -13.57 2.80
CA THR A 299 14.96 -13.54 2.94
C THR A 299 15.42 -14.44 4.10
N GLY A 300 14.77 -14.35 5.25
CA GLY A 300 15.09 -15.18 6.43
C GLY A 300 14.86 -16.66 6.17
N ALA A 301 13.73 -17.01 5.57
CA ALA A 301 13.40 -18.39 5.23
C ALA A 301 14.40 -19.00 4.21
N MET A 302 14.76 -18.25 3.18
CA MET A 302 15.74 -18.69 2.19
C MET A 302 17.12 -18.89 2.80
N ARG A 303 17.61 -17.93 3.61
CA ARG A 303 18.92 -18.06 4.29
C ARG A 303 18.95 -19.29 5.20
N ARG A 304 17.90 -19.50 5.99
CA ARG A 304 17.79 -20.69 6.86
C ARG A 304 17.80 -21.97 6.04
N ALA A 305 16.98 -22.07 5.01
CA ALA A 305 16.88 -23.27 4.18
C ALA A 305 18.22 -23.61 3.51
N MET A 306 18.94 -22.62 2.96
CA MET A 306 20.25 -22.80 2.35
C MET A 306 21.32 -23.24 3.35
N ALA A 307 21.25 -22.77 4.60
CA ALA A 307 22.20 -23.17 5.63
C ALA A 307 21.93 -24.58 6.19
N GLU A 308 20.65 -24.94 6.34
CA GLU A 308 20.22 -26.24 6.87
C GLU A 308 20.28 -27.36 5.80
N LYS A 309 20.18 -26.99 4.52
CA LYS A 309 20.23 -27.90 3.36
C LYS A 309 21.18 -27.36 2.32
N PRO A 310 22.48 -27.50 2.52
CA PRO A 310 23.50 -26.90 1.64
C PRO A 310 23.67 -27.61 0.28
N GLU A 311 22.98 -28.72 0.05
CA GLU A 311 23.06 -29.53 -1.20
C GLU A 311 22.14 -28.98 -2.30
#